data_2029b83f904fecbec3f4cd34d92b6e9d
#
_entry.id   2029b83f904fecbec3f4cd34d92b6e9d
#
_cell.length_a   1.000
_cell.length_b   1.000
_cell.length_c   1.000
_cell.angle_alpha   90.00
_cell.angle_beta   90.00
_cell.angle_gamma   90.00
#
_symmetry.space_group_name_H-M   'P 1'
#
loop_
_entity.id
_entity.type
_entity.pdbx_description
1 polymer ?
#
loop_
_entity_poly.entity_id
_entity_poly.type
_entity_poly.pdbx_seq_one_letter_code
_entity_poly.pdbx_strand_id
1 'polypeptide(L)'
;MPLFQPRGGWIEVICGSMFCGKTEELIRRVRRAAIARQHIQVFKPAIDFRYGMDRVASHNGLAWDSEAISGSQQILQDLKPETTVVAIDEVQFFDAGIVEVCNQLARRGLRVICAGLDQDFRGEPFGPMPELMSQAEILDKLHAICVVCSAPASRTQRPVSYTHLTLPTSDLV
;
A
#
# COMPACT_ATOMS: atom_id res chain seq x y z
N MET A 1 -9.78 9.94 -15.27
CA MET A 1 -8.81 11.04 -15.06
C MET A 1 -9.18 11.73 -13.77
N PRO A 2 -8.29 11.82 -12.78
CA PRO A 2 -8.63 12.53 -11.57
C PRO A 2 -8.85 14.01 -11.90
N LEU A 3 -9.91 14.58 -11.36
CA LEU A 3 -10.25 15.99 -11.51
C LEU A 3 -9.23 16.93 -10.87
N PHE A 4 -8.25 16.36 -10.21
CA PHE A 4 -7.23 17.08 -9.47
C PHE A 4 -5.86 16.81 -10.09
N GLN A 5 -5.29 17.83 -10.70
CA GLN A 5 -3.87 17.83 -11.07
C GLN A 5 -3.17 18.88 -10.20
N PRO A 6 -2.59 18.47 -9.07
CA PRO A 6 -1.85 19.39 -8.25
C PRO A 6 -0.59 19.88 -8.99
N ARG A 7 -0.30 21.14 -8.86
CA ARG A 7 1.00 21.68 -9.27
C ARG A 7 2.04 21.23 -8.24
N GLY A 8 2.63 20.07 -8.48
CA GLY A 8 3.60 19.46 -7.56
C GLY A 8 3.27 18.00 -7.33
N GLY A 9 3.87 17.42 -6.29
CA GLY A 9 3.62 16.04 -5.91
C GLY A 9 2.36 15.88 -5.07
N TRP A 10 1.96 14.63 -4.90
CA TRP A 10 0.79 14.26 -4.08
C TRP A 10 0.93 12.86 -3.53
N ILE A 11 0.08 12.53 -2.56
CA ILE A 11 0.05 11.21 -1.92
C ILE A 11 -1.26 10.52 -2.28
N GLU A 12 -1.16 9.26 -2.74
CA GLU A 12 -2.27 8.36 -2.96
C GLU A 12 -2.17 7.22 -1.95
N VAL A 13 -3.26 6.86 -1.31
CA VAL A 13 -3.31 5.72 -0.39
C VAL A 13 -4.35 4.72 -0.87
N ILE A 14 -3.92 3.47 -1.01
CA ILE A 14 -4.77 2.32 -1.30
C ILE A 14 -4.82 1.49 -0.03
N CYS A 15 -5.96 1.42 0.61
CA CYS A 15 -6.12 0.70 1.86
C CYS A 15 -7.26 -0.33 1.79
N GLY A 16 -7.38 -1.13 2.81
CA GLY A 16 -8.41 -2.14 2.94
C GLY A 16 -7.89 -3.40 3.61
N SER A 17 -8.75 -4.39 3.76
CA SER A 17 -8.44 -5.66 4.40
C SER A 17 -7.50 -6.53 3.56
N MET A 18 -7.03 -7.62 4.14
CA MET A 18 -6.33 -8.67 3.38
C MET A 18 -7.22 -9.13 2.22
N PHE A 19 -6.56 -9.48 1.11
CA PHE A 19 -7.20 -10.03 -0.10
C PHE A 19 -8.21 -9.08 -0.78
N CYS A 20 -8.14 -7.80 -0.52
CA CYS A 20 -9.02 -6.83 -1.19
C CYS A 20 -8.44 -6.29 -2.52
N GLY A 21 -7.23 -6.69 -2.91
CA GLY A 21 -6.62 -6.28 -4.18
C GLY A 21 -5.74 -5.04 -4.10
N LYS A 22 -5.23 -4.67 -2.93
CA LYS A 22 -4.36 -3.48 -2.77
C LYS A 22 -3.10 -3.56 -3.60
N THR A 23 -2.38 -4.67 -3.52
CA THR A 23 -1.13 -4.86 -4.26
C THR A 23 -1.38 -4.87 -5.77
N GLU A 24 -2.46 -5.48 -6.21
CA GLU A 24 -2.86 -5.49 -7.62
C GLU A 24 -3.12 -4.07 -8.13
N GLU A 25 -3.83 -3.27 -7.35
CA GLU A 25 -4.10 -1.88 -7.70
C GLU A 25 -2.82 -1.03 -7.69
N LEU A 26 -1.93 -1.26 -6.74
CA LEU A 26 -0.62 -0.62 -6.71
C LEU A 26 0.16 -0.94 -7.98
N ILE A 27 0.25 -2.21 -8.35
CA ILE A 27 0.94 -2.65 -9.55
C ILE A 27 0.29 -2.05 -10.81
N ARG A 28 -1.02 -1.99 -10.85
CA ARG A 28 -1.74 -1.37 -11.98
C ARG A 28 -1.33 0.09 -12.16
N ARG A 29 -1.29 0.86 -11.08
CA ARG A 29 -0.87 2.28 -11.13
C ARG A 29 0.58 2.42 -11.54
N VAL A 30 1.46 1.57 -11.00
CA VAL A 30 2.88 1.56 -11.36
C VAL A 30 3.08 1.25 -12.85
N ARG A 31 2.37 0.25 -13.39
CA ARG A 31 2.44 -0.08 -14.82
C ARG A 31 1.97 1.07 -15.70
N ARG A 32 0.89 1.73 -15.32
CA ARG A 32 0.40 2.89 -16.07
C ARG A 32 1.41 4.04 -16.05
N ALA A 33 2.07 4.27 -14.93
CA ALA A 33 3.14 5.26 -14.83
C ALA A 33 4.34 4.89 -15.72
N ALA A 34 4.69 3.60 -15.77
CA ALA A 34 5.77 3.11 -16.65
C ALA A 34 5.44 3.31 -18.13
N ILE A 35 4.20 3.04 -18.52
CA ILE A 35 3.73 3.30 -19.91
C ILE A 35 3.83 4.80 -20.22
N ALA A 36 3.57 5.66 -19.25
CA ALA A 36 3.71 7.11 -19.39
C ALA A 36 5.17 7.59 -19.29
N ARG A 37 6.13 6.65 -19.30
CA ARG A 37 7.59 6.92 -19.27
C ARG A 37 8.03 7.65 -17.99
N GLN A 38 7.33 7.43 -16.89
CA GLN A 38 7.76 7.92 -15.58
C GLN A 38 8.87 7.04 -15.01
N HIS A 39 9.71 7.62 -14.17
CA HIS A 39 10.76 6.89 -13.47
C HIS A 39 10.27 6.48 -12.09
N ILE A 40 10.19 5.17 -11.85
CA ILE A 40 9.51 4.59 -10.70
C ILE A 40 10.51 3.86 -9.80
N GLN A 41 10.39 4.07 -8.50
CA GLN A 41 11.00 3.20 -7.48
C GLN A 41 9.90 2.63 -6.61
N VAL A 42 10.00 1.34 -6.31
CA VAL A 42 9.04 0.63 -5.45
C VAL A 42 9.76 0.11 -4.23
N PHE A 43 9.22 0.39 -3.06
CA PHE A 43 9.76 -0.02 -1.77
C PHE A 43 8.78 -0.90 -1.00
N LYS A 44 9.33 -1.78 -0.18
CA LYS A 44 8.56 -2.57 0.78
C LYS A 44 9.37 -2.74 2.05
N PRO A 45 8.73 -3.01 3.21
CA PRO A 45 9.47 -3.26 4.43
C PRO A 45 10.20 -4.59 4.36
N ALA A 46 11.41 -4.64 4.91
CA ALA A 46 12.26 -5.84 4.91
C ALA A 46 11.65 -7.00 5.74
N ILE A 47 10.66 -6.73 6.57
CA ILE A 47 9.98 -7.75 7.38
C ILE A 47 8.86 -8.49 6.64
N ASP A 48 8.59 -8.15 5.37
CA ASP A 48 7.60 -8.86 4.57
C ASP A 48 8.21 -10.10 3.94
N PHE A 49 7.96 -11.27 4.53
CA PHE A 49 8.51 -12.55 4.08
C PHE A 49 7.55 -13.35 3.20
N ARG A 50 6.33 -12.90 2.97
CA ARG A 50 5.28 -13.70 2.33
C ARG A 50 5.54 -14.04 0.87
N TYR A 51 6.19 -13.14 0.15
CA TYR A 51 6.42 -13.27 -1.31
C TYR A 51 7.86 -13.06 -1.72
N GLY A 52 8.79 -13.22 -0.78
CA GLY A 52 10.20 -12.93 -1.00
C GLY A 52 10.53 -11.45 -0.79
N MET A 53 11.83 -11.15 -0.80
CA MET A 53 12.32 -9.85 -0.33
C MET A 53 12.38 -8.78 -1.41
N ASP A 54 12.42 -9.18 -2.67
CA ASP A 54 12.78 -8.26 -3.76
C ASP A 54 11.64 -7.92 -4.71
N ARG A 55 10.44 -8.40 -4.44
CA ARG A 55 9.31 -8.19 -5.35
C ARG A 55 8.03 -7.89 -4.60
N VAL A 56 7.26 -6.96 -5.12
CA VAL A 56 5.86 -6.77 -4.77
C VAL A 56 5.04 -7.72 -5.64
N ALA A 57 4.25 -8.58 -5.00
CA ALA A 57 3.45 -9.58 -5.70
C ALA A 57 2.02 -9.62 -5.21
N SER A 58 1.09 -9.76 -6.12
CA SER A 58 -0.32 -10.00 -5.81
C SER A 58 -0.63 -11.49 -5.77
N HIS A 59 -1.80 -11.85 -5.24
CA HIS A 59 -2.25 -13.23 -5.15
C HIS A 59 -2.47 -13.91 -6.51
N ASN A 60 -2.70 -13.16 -7.56
CA ASN A 60 -2.87 -13.69 -8.90
C ASN A 60 -1.58 -13.68 -9.72
N GLY A 61 -0.43 -13.57 -9.06
CA GLY A 61 0.88 -13.69 -9.70
C GLY A 61 1.43 -12.42 -10.34
N LEU A 62 0.74 -11.32 -10.25
CA LEU A 62 1.26 -10.04 -10.70
C LEU A 62 2.39 -9.60 -9.77
N ALA A 63 3.46 -9.06 -10.36
CA ALA A 63 4.64 -8.66 -9.59
C ALA A 63 5.33 -7.45 -10.21
N TRP A 64 6.08 -6.73 -9.38
CA TRP A 64 6.94 -5.63 -9.76
C TRP A 64 8.21 -5.65 -8.90
N ASP A 65 9.34 -5.33 -9.48
CA ASP A 65 10.60 -5.28 -8.74
C ASP A 65 10.54 -4.19 -7.67
N SER A 66 10.98 -4.53 -6.47
CA SER A 66 10.92 -3.65 -5.32
C SER A 66 12.19 -3.76 -4.48
N GLU A 67 12.48 -2.68 -3.76
CA GLU A 67 13.58 -2.64 -2.81
C GLU A 67 13.04 -2.90 -1.40
N ALA A 68 13.58 -3.92 -0.72
CA ALA A 68 13.29 -4.18 0.68
C ALA A 68 14.16 -3.29 1.56
N ILE A 69 13.55 -2.51 2.43
CA ILE A 69 14.25 -1.53 3.26
C ILE A 69 13.88 -1.68 4.73
N SER A 70 14.80 -1.31 5.61
CA SER A 70 14.66 -1.50 7.05
C SER A 70 13.89 -0.38 7.74
N GLY A 71 13.78 0.80 7.14
CA GLY A 71 13.08 1.93 7.74
C GLY A 71 12.74 3.01 6.73
N SER A 72 11.85 3.92 7.12
CA SER A 72 11.33 4.96 6.24
C SER A 72 12.39 5.92 5.72
N GLN A 73 13.39 6.25 6.52
CA GLN A 73 14.45 7.18 6.13
C GLN A 73 15.29 6.63 4.98
N GLN A 74 15.39 5.33 4.84
CA GLN A 74 16.14 4.71 3.76
C GLN A 74 15.54 5.03 2.39
N ILE A 75 14.25 5.30 2.31
CA ILE A 75 13.62 5.75 1.05
C ILE A 75 14.30 7.03 0.54
N LEU A 76 14.51 7.98 1.43
CA LEU A 76 15.16 9.25 1.06
C LEU A 76 16.62 9.06 0.67
N GLN A 77 17.31 8.11 1.32
CA GLN A 77 18.71 7.81 1.02
C GLN A 77 18.88 7.11 -0.32
N ASP A 78 17.95 6.21 -0.65
CA ASP A 78 18.02 5.39 -1.86
C ASP A 78 17.28 6.02 -3.06
N LEU A 79 16.69 7.19 -2.87
CA LEU A 79 15.96 7.89 -3.91
C LEU A 79 16.90 8.35 -5.03
N LYS A 80 16.62 7.91 -6.25
CA LYS A 80 17.39 8.32 -7.43
C LYS A 80 16.95 9.71 -7.90
N PRO A 81 17.87 10.52 -8.43
CA PRO A 81 17.55 11.88 -8.88
C PRO A 81 16.47 11.96 -9.96
N GLU A 82 16.39 10.94 -10.83
CA GLU A 82 15.44 10.89 -11.93
C GLU A 82 14.06 10.38 -11.52
N THR A 83 13.90 9.86 -10.30
CA THR A 83 12.64 9.25 -9.85
C THR A 83 11.53 10.30 -9.76
N THR A 84 10.40 9.99 -10.35
CA THR A 84 9.20 10.85 -10.34
C THR A 84 8.01 10.20 -9.63
N VAL A 85 8.03 8.88 -9.49
CA VAL A 85 6.98 8.10 -8.81
C VAL A 85 7.61 7.17 -7.79
N VAL A 86 7.16 7.25 -6.57
CA VAL A 86 7.54 6.34 -5.48
C VAL A 86 6.32 5.55 -5.06
N ALA A 87 6.41 4.23 -5.13
CA ALA A 87 5.37 3.32 -4.66
C ALA A 87 5.87 2.56 -3.43
N ILE A 88 5.03 2.43 -2.42
CA ILE A 88 5.38 1.79 -1.15
C ILE A 88 4.30 0.77 -0.82
N ASP A 89 4.67 -0.51 -0.77
CA ASP A 89 3.75 -1.56 -0.37
C ASP A 89 3.93 -1.92 1.11
N GLU A 90 2.90 -2.52 1.69
CA GLU A 90 2.87 -2.95 3.10
C GLU A 90 3.24 -1.81 4.06
N VAL A 91 2.72 -0.64 3.80
CA VAL A 91 3.12 0.60 4.47
C VAL A 91 2.81 0.59 5.98
N GLN A 92 1.84 -0.22 6.41
CA GLN A 92 1.50 -0.35 7.82
C GLN A 92 2.64 -0.90 8.69
N PHE A 93 3.62 -1.56 8.09
CA PHE A 93 4.77 -2.11 8.81
C PHE A 93 5.95 -1.14 8.94
N PHE A 94 5.86 0.03 8.36
CA PHE A 94 6.89 1.04 8.53
C PHE A 94 6.76 1.77 9.88
N ASP A 95 7.84 2.39 10.29
CA ASP A 95 7.89 3.29 11.43
C ASP A 95 7.03 4.55 11.19
N ALA A 96 6.70 5.27 12.25
CA ALA A 96 5.86 6.47 12.16
C ALA A 96 6.47 7.55 11.24
N GLY A 97 7.78 7.54 11.06
CA GLY A 97 8.48 8.47 10.18
C GLY A 97 8.09 8.38 8.72
N ILE A 98 7.42 7.29 8.30
CA ILE A 98 6.97 7.14 6.91
C ILE A 98 6.04 8.26 6.47
N VAL A 99 5.23 8.79 7.39
CA VAL A 99 4.30 9.88 7.08
C VAL A 99 5.06 11.12 6.64
N GLU A 100 6.08 11.51 7.39
CA GLU A 100 6.90 12.68 7.03
C GLU A 100 7.73 12.42 5.76
N VAL A 101 8.22 11.20 5.58
CA VAL A 101 8.94 10.83 4.35
C VAL A 101 8.03 11.01 3.12
N CYS A 102 6.79 10.53 3.18
CA CYS A 102 5.83 10.71 2.09
C CYS A 102 5.54 12.19 1.83
N ASN A 103 5.38 12.98 2.88
CA ASN A 103 5.18 14.42 2.75
C ASN A 103 6.38 15.12 2.12
N GLN A 104 7.59 14.74 2.49
CA GLN A 104 8.81 15.31 1.89
C GLN A 104 8.90 14.96 0.40
N LEU A 105 8.61 13.71 0.04
CA LEU A 105 8.60 13.29 -1.36
C LEU A 105 7.58 14.09 -2.19
N ALA A 106 6.37 14.24 -1.66
CA ALA A 106 5.32 15.03 -2.32
C ALA A 106 5.72 16.50 -2.47
N ARG A 107 6.33 17.10 -1.44
CA ARG A 107 6.85 18.46 -1.52
C ARG A 107 7.95 18.63 -2.57
N ARG A 108 8.71 17.57 -2.85
CA ARG A 108 9.71 17.57 -3.93
C ARG A 108 9.10 17.37 -5.33
N GLY A 109 7.79 17.27 -5.42
CA GLY A 109 7.09 17.11 -6.69
C GLY A 109 6.85 15.67 -7.13
N LEU A 110 7.10 14.66 -6.28
CA LEU A 110 6.92 13.27 -6.63
C LEU A 110 5.47 12.82 -6.39
N ARG A 111 5.03 11.89 -7.21
CA ARG A 111 3.82 11.13 -6.97
C ARG A 111 4.15 9.98 -6.02
N VAL A 112 3.48 9.92 -4.88
CA VAL A 112 3.69 8.88 -3.86
C VAL A 112 2.46 8.01 -3.78
N ILE A 113 2.62 6.70 -3.98
CA ILE A 113 1.51 5.74 -3.95
C ILE A 113 1.79 4.74 -2.83
N CYS A 114 0.94 4.74 -1.81
CA CYS A 114 1.08 3.86 -0.65
C CYS A 114 -0.03 2.82 -0.66
N ALA A 115 0.31 1.57 -0.35
CA ALA A 115 -0.66 0.51 -0.17
C ALA A 115 -0.46 -0.16 1.20
N GLY A 116 -1.52 -0.41 1.92
CA GLY A 116 -1.42 -1.04 3.23
C GLY A 116 -2.75 -1.38 3.88
N LEU A 117 -2.67 -2.21 4.91
CA LEU A 117 -3.82 -2.55 5.75
C LEU A 117 -4.21 -1.34 6.62
N ASP A 118 -5.46 -0.95 6.56
CA ASP A 118 -5.96 0.14 7.41
C ASP A 118 -6.24 -0.31 8.85
N GLN A 119 -6.54 -1.61 9.04
CA GLN A 119 -6.83 -2.20 10.34
C GLN A 119 -6.04 -3.50 10.52
N ASP A 120 -5.69 -3.80 11.77
CA ASP A 120 -5.14 -5.11 12.12
C ASP A 120 -6.26 -6.16 12.28
N PHE A 121 -5.88 -7.40 12.62
CA PHE A 121 -6.85 -8.50 12.78
C PHE A 121 -7.87 -8.26 13.90
N ARG A 122 -7.62 -7.31 14.81
CA ARG A 122 -8.55 -6.94 15.89
C ARG A 122 -9.51 -5.83 15.46
N GLY A 123 -9.35 -5.30 14.26
CA GLY A 123 -10.13 -4.16 13.77
C GLY A 123 -9.63 -2.82 14.30
N GLU A 124 -8.43 -2.77 14.87
CA GLU A 124 -7.82 -1.54 15.35
C GLU A 124 -6.98 -0.87 14.24
N PRO A 125 -6.87 0.47 14.26
CA PRO A 125 -6.05 1.19 13.29
C PRO A 125 -4.61 0.66 13.27
N PHE A 126 -4.05 0.50 12.07
CA PHE A 126 -2.76 -0.16 11.90
C PHE A 126 -1.63 0.86 11.68
N GLY A 127 -0.74 1.00 12.65
CA GLY A 127 0.50 1.77 12.54
C GLY A 127 0.31 3.18 12.00
N PRO A 128 1.06 3.58 10.96
CA PRO A 128 0.99 4.94 10.41
C PRO A 128 -0.20 5.16 9.46
N MET A 129 -1.01 4.14 9.20
CA MET A 129 -2.07 4.22 8.19
C MET A 129 -3.09 5.32 8.46
N PRO A 130 -3.63 5.51 9.69
CA PRO A 130 -4.62 6.57 9.92
C PRO A 130 -4.12 7.96 9.53
N GLU A 131 -2.89 8.27 9.88
CA GLU A 131 -2.30 9.57 9.58
C GLU A 131 -2.03 9.74 8.08
N LEU A 132 -1.49 8.71 7.42
CA LEU A 132 -1.32 8.71 5.96
C LEU A 132 -2.65 8.88 5.23
N MET A 133 -3.67 8.16 5.65
CA MET A 133 -5.00 8.24 5.05
C MET A 133 -5.59 9.64 5.17
N SER A 134 -5.37 10.32 6.31
CA SER A 134 -5.88 11.67 6.50
C SER A 134 -5.15 12.70 5.64
N GLN A 135 -3.89 12.47 5.31
CA GLN A 135 -3.06 13.42 4.56
C GLN A 135 -3.03 13.16 3.06
N ALA A 136 -3.57 12.04 2.61
CA ALA A 136 -3.59 11.70 1.20
C ALA A 136 -4.53 12.60 0.41
N GLU A 137 -4.11 13.04 -0.76
CA GLU A 137 -4.97 13.74 -1.72
C GLU A 137 -5.95 12.77 -2.39
N ILE A 138 -5.53 11.51 -2.56
CA ILE A 138 -6.37 10.45 -3.13
C ILE A 138 -6.36 9.28 -2.16
N LEU A 139 -7.54 8.85 -1.75
CA LEU A 139 -7.73 7.73 -0.84
C LEU A 139 -8.75 6.76 -1.42
N ASP A 140 -8.30 5.52 -1.65
CA ASP A 140 -9.17 4.44 -2.12
C ASP A 140 -9.17 3.32 -1.08
N LYS A 141 -10.33 3.08 -0.50
CA LYS A 141 -10.54 1.98 0.45
C LYS A 141 -11.22 0.83 -0.27
N LEU A 142 -10.50 -0.27 -0.44
CA LEU A 142 -10.97 -1.46 -1.13
C LEU A 142 -11.60 -2.45 -0.14
N HIS A 143 -12.47 -3.30 -0.66
CA HIS A 143 -13.13 -4.34 0.11
C HIS A 143 -12.87 -5.70 -0.53
N ALA A 144 -12.64 -6.71 0.31
CA ALA A 144 -12.64 -8.10 -0.12
C ALA A 144 -14.07 -8.63 -0.19
N ILE A 145 -14.22 -9.84 -0.68
CA ILE A 145 -15.51 -10.56 -0.67
C ILE A 145 -15.44 -11.63 0.40
N CYS A 146 -16.41 -11.63 1.30
CA CYS A 146 -16.53 -12.66 2.33
C CYS A 146 -16.87 -14.01 1.70
N VAL A 147 -16.05 -15.01 1.97
CA VAL A 147 -16.27 -16.37 1.41
C VAL A 147 -17.43 -17.11 2.07
N VAL A 148 -17.95 -16.60 3.18
CA VAL A 148 -19.07 -17.19 3.90
C VAL A 148 -20.39 -16.64 3.40
N CYS A 149 -20.56 -15.32 3.32
CA CYS A 149 -21.83 -14.69 2.97
C CYS A 149 -21.82 -13.91 1.66
N SER A 150 -20.67 -13.87 0.96
CA SER A 150 -20.49 -13.16 -0.32
C SER A 150 -20.70 -11.62 -0.24
N ALA A 151 -20.78 -11.07 0.95
CA ALA A 151 -20.89 -9.63 1.14
C ALA A 151 -19.51 -8.97 1.09
N PRO A 152 -19.43 -7.65 0.81
CA PRO A 152 -18.20 -6.92 0.94
C PRO A 152 -17.64 -7.01 2.36
N ALA A 153 -16.34 -7.27 2.49
CA ALA A 153 -15.66 -7.42 3.77
C ALA A 153 -14.56 -6.37 3.91
N SER A 154 -14.60 -5.65 5.03
CA SER A 154 -13.65 -4.58 5.33
C SER A 154 -12.65 -4.95 6.43
N ARG A 155 -12.77 -6.14 7.01
CA ARG A 155 -11.93 -6.57 8.12
C ARG A 155 -11.19 -7.85 7.80
N THR A 156 -9.98 -7.96 8.35
CA THR A 156 -9.19 -9.19 8.34
C THR A 156 -9.41 -9.91 9.65
N GLN A 157 -9.60 -11.23 9.63
CA GLN A 157 -9.75 -12.03 10.83
C GLN A 157 -8.78 -13.20 10.82
N ARG A 158 -8.17 -13.47 11.97
CA ARG A 158 -7.42 -14.71 12.18
C ARG A 158 -8.40 -15.86 12.45
N PRO A 159 -8.16 -17.04 11.89
CA PRO A 159 -9.01 -18.20 12.14
C PRO A 159 -8.71 -18.81 13.51
N VAL A 160 -9.12 -18.14 14.57
CA VAL A 160 -8.90 -18.62 15.95
C VAL A 160 -10.12 -19.39 16.46
N SER A 161 -11.31 -18.97 16.09
CA SER A 161 -12.57 -19.64 16.38
C SER A 161 -13.55 -19.32 15.26
N TYR A 162 -14.52 -20.20 15.09
CA TYR A 162 -15.45 -20.10 13.98
C TYR A 162 -16.59 -19.13 14.30
N THR A 163 -16.31 -17.86 14.26
CA THR A 163 -17.35 -16.83 14.31
C THR A 163 -17.37 -16.09 12.99
N HIS A 164 -18.52 -16.08 12.32
CA HIS A 164 -18.70 -15.27 11.15
C HIS A 164 -18.86 -13.81 11.54
N LEU A 165 -17.89 -13.03 11.10
CA LEU A 165 -17.97 -11.57 11.06
C LEU A 165 -17.93 -11.15 9.59
N THR A 166 -17.36 -10.04 9.27
CA THR A 166 -17.14 -9.64 7.88
C THR A 166 -15.80 -10.15 7.39
N LEU A 167 -15.72 -11.46 7.18
CA LEU A 167 -14.47 -12.13 6.83
C LEU A 167 -14.12 -11.98 5.36
N PRO A 168 -12.90 -11.57 5.03
CA PRO A 168 -12.52 -11.45 3.63
C PRO A 168 -12.25 -12.79 2.96
N THR A 169 -11.63 -13.76 3.62
CA THR A 169 -11.27 -15.02 2.97
C THR A 169 -11.07 -16.15 3.95
N SER A 170 -10.82 -17.35 3.40
CA SER A 170 -10.49 -18.56 4.15
C SER A 170 -9.04 -18.58 4.66
N ASP A 171 -8.11 -17.93 4.00
CA ASP A 171 -6.69 -18.04 4.30
C ASP A 171 -6.21 -16.87 5.14
N LEU A 172 -6.85 -16.67 6.22
CA LEU A 172 -6.63 -15.53 7.08
C LEU A 172 -5.41 -15.66 7.92
N VAL A 173 -4.73 -14.61 8.00
CA VAL A 173 -3.47 -14.53 8.71
C VAL A 173 -3.64 -13.77 10.01
#